data_a6368f030ac021e7615cba3dff9bc501
#
_entry.id   a6368f030ac021e7615cba3dff9bc501
#
_cell.length_a   1.000
_cell.length_b   1.000
_cell.length_c   1.000
_cell.angle_alpha   90.00
_cell.angle_beta   90.00
_cell.angle_gamma   90.00
#
_symmetry.space_group_name_H-M   'P 1'
#
loop_
_entity.id
_entity.type
_entity.pdbx_description
1 polymer ?
#
loop_
_entity_poly.entity_id
_entity_poly.type
_entity_poly.pdbx_seq_one_letter_code
_entity_poly.pdbx_strand_id
1 'polypeptide(L)'
;LVLTLGSWPIVPKFEGGTLDNIVLCKNYNHALNIIEKSKDAKNVVVIGAGYIGVELAEAFEMQGKNTTLIDAENRIMAKYLDKEFTDIAENEFESHGINLVLGEKVQKFKGNGLVSHVVTDKNEYECDLVILCIGFVPNNTLVKGKLETLDNGAILIDEYMRTSKENVFAAGDCCSVIYNPAEDIRYIPLATNAVRMGTLIALNIEEPKIKYMGTQGTSGIKIYEQCIASTGLTEESARLTTNYNIDSVLITDN
;
A
#
# COMPACT_ATOMS: atom_id res chain seq x y z
N LEU A 1 0.58 17.27 -23.30
CA LEU A 1 -0.36 16.81 -22.29
C LEU A 1 0.38 16.14 -21.16
N VAL A 2 0.03 16.44 -19.91
CA VAL A 2 0.60 15.77 -18.72
C VAL A 2 -0.50 15.07 -17.97
N LEU A 3 -0.31 13.77 -17.69
CA LEU A 3 -1.25 12.90 -16.98
C LEU A 3 -0.76 12.68 -15.56
N THR A 4 -1.56 13.09 -14.56
CA THR A 4 -1.28 12.92 -13.13
C THR A 4 -2.52 12.35 -12.43
N LEU A 5 -3.00 11.20 -12.96
CA LEU A 5 -4.31 10.65 -12.65
C LEU A 5 -4.39 9.95 -11.28
N GLY A 6 -3.22 9.67 -10.66
CA GLY A 6 -3.16 9.02 -9.36
C GLY A 6 -3.58 7.55 -9.39
N SER A 7 -4.09 7.08 -8.27
CA SER A 7 -4.50 5.68 -8.05
C SER A 7 -5.80 5.60 -7.26
N TRP A 8 -6.49 4.46 -7.38
CA TRP A 8 -7.69 4.12 -6.61
C TRP A 8 -7.40 3.02 -5.60
N PRO A 9 -8.03 3.03 -4.41
CA PRO A 9 -8.01 1.88 -3.52
C PRO A 9 -8.59 0.64 -4.20
N ILE A 10 -8.02 -0.51 -3.92
CA ILE A 10 -8.60 -1.79 -4.33
C ILE A 10 -9.85 -2.05 -3.48
N VAL A 11 -10.98 -2.27 -4.13
CA VAL A 11 -12.25 -2.59 -3.47
C VAL A 11 -12.75 -3.92 -4.04
N PRO A 12 -12.49 -5.05 -3.39
CA PRO A 12 -13.00 -6.34 -3.83
C PRO A 12 -14.52 -6.41 -3.72
N LYS A 13 -15.11 -7.21 -4.57
CA LYS A 13 -16.56 -7.47 -4.53
C LYS A 13 -16.87 -8.53 -3.47
N PHE A 14 -16.84 -8.14 -2.22
CA PHE A 14 -17.27 -9.00 -1.12
C PHE A 14 -18.79 -9.00 -0.97
N GLU A 15 -19.35 -10.15 -0.58
CA GLU A 15 -20.71 -10.21 -0.05
C GLU A 15 -20.80 -9.29 1.18
N GLY A 16 -21.82 -8.44 1.25
CA GLY A 16 -21.94 -7.44 2.32
C GLY A 16 -21.01 -6.23 2.20
N GLY A 17 -20.21 -6.12 1.13
CA GLY A 17 -19.24 -5.02 0.94
C GLY A 17 -19.86 -3.63 0.75
N THR A 18 -21.18 -3.52 0.68
CA THR A 18 -21.93 -2.25 0.62
C THR A 18 -22.58 -1.84 1.95
N LEU A 19 -22.35 -2.59 3.02
CA LEU A 19 -22.80 -2.21 4.37
C LEU A 19 -22.14 -0.91 4.81
N ASP A 20 -22.89 -0.10 5.56
CA ASP A 20 -22.30 1.10 6.17
C ASP A 20 -21.19 0.75 7.16
N ASN A 21 -20.31 1.72 7.41
CA ASN A 21 -19.09 1.58 8.24
C ASN A 21 -18.02 0.64 7.67
N ILE A 22 -18.05 0.39 6.35
CA ILE A 22 -16.91 -0.13 5.61
C ILE A 22 -16.33 1.05 4.82
N VAL A 23 -15.10 1.45 5.15
CA VAL A 23 -14.49 2.67 4.64
C VAL A 23 -13.13 2.43 3.99
N LEU A 24 -12.69 3.39 3.20
CA LEU A 24 -11.40 3.36 2.49
C LEU A 24 -10.47 4.40 3.08
N CYS A 25 -9.15 4.21 2.95
CA CYS A 25 -8.14 5.20 3.30
C CYS A 25 -7.26 5.53 2.09
N LYS A 26 -7.39 6.75 1.51
CA LYS A 26 -6.56 7.22 0.39
C LYS A 26 -6.39 8.72 0.35
N ASN A 27 -7.38 9.48 0.76
CA ASN A 27 -7.40 10.94 0.59
C ASN A 27 -8.05 11.63 1.80
N TYR A 28 -8.03 12.96 1.79
CA TYR A 28 -8.56 13.78 2.87
C TYR A 28 -10.03 13.48 3.21
N ASN A 29 -10.88 13.29 2.20
CA ASN A 29 -12.30 12.98 2.44
C ASN A 29 -12.48 11.59 3.08
N HIS A 30 -11.65 10.62 2.69
CA HIS A 30 -11.62 9.31 3.35
C HIS A 30 -11.20 9.46 4.83
N ALA A 31 -10.17 10.26 5.12
CA ALA A 31 -9.74 10.51 6.49
C ALA A 31 -10.84 11.15 7.34
N LEU A 32 -11.54 12.16 6.81
CA LEU A 32 -12.69 12.77 7.50
C LEU A 32 -13.81 11.75 7.77
N ASN A 33 -14.10 10.88 6.80
CA ASN A 33 -15.10 9.83 6.96
C ASN A 33 -14.68 8.79 8.02
N ILE A 34 -13.41 8.40 8.05
CA ILE A 34 -12.86 7.52 9.09
C ILE A 34 -13.01 8.16 10.48
N ILE A 35 -12.60 9.42 10.63
CA ILE A 35 -12.72 10.16 11.89
C ILE A 35 -14.18 10.21 12.36
N GLU A 36 -15.12 10.52 11.47
CA GLU A 36 -16.53 10.61 11.83
C GLU A 36 -17.09 9.28 12.28
N LYS A 37 -16.88 8.22 11.49
CA LYS A 37 -17.40 6.87 11.77
C LYS A 37 -16.71 6.18 12.94
N SER A 38 -15.50 6.61 13.29
CA SER A 38 -14.76 6.05 14.42
C SER A 38 -15.19 6.59 15.78
N LYS A 39 -15.96 7.69 15.86
CA LYS A 39 -16.34 8.32 17.13
C LYS A 39 -17.04 7.34 18.08
N ASP A 40 -17.99 6.59 17.58
CA ASP A 40 -18.81 5.66 18.38
C ASP A 40 -18.34 4.20 18.24
N ALA A 41 -17.40 3.92 17.35
CA ALA A 41 -16.87 2.56 17.15
C ALA A 41 -15.98 2.14 18.33
N LYS A 42 -16.19 0.94 18.83
CA LYS A 42 -15.36 0.29 19.86
C LYS A 42 -14.45 -0.77 19.26
N ASN A 43 -14.99 -1.59 18.36
CA ASN A 43 -14.30 -2.68 17.70
C ASN A 43 -13.98 -2.27 16.26
N VAL A 44 -12.72 -2.08 15.95
CA VAL A 44 -12.25 -1.66 14.64
C VAL A 44 -11.48 -2.79 13.98
N VAL A 45 -11.86 -3.15 12.77
CA VAL A 45 -11.12 -4.11 11.95
C VAL A 45 -10.44 -3.37 10.80
N VAL A 46 -9.13 -3.48 10.71
CA VAL A 46 -8.32 -3.00 9.60
C VAL A 46 -7.94 -4.19 8.72
N ILE A 47 -8.21 -4.12 7.42
CA ILE A 47 -7.93 -5.19 6.46
C ILE A 47 -6.81 -4.75 5.54
N GLY A 48 -5.69 -5.49 5.58
CA GLY A 48 -4.45 -5.21 4.89
C GLY A 48 -3.37 -4.67 5.83
N ALA A 49 -2.34 -5.46 6.09
CA ALA A 49 -1.23 -5.16 7.00
C ALA A 49 0.01 -4.57 6.29
N GLY A 50 -0.20 -3.77 5.24
CA GLY A 50 0.81 -2.89 4.66
C GLY A 50 0.97 -1.60 5.49
N TYR A 51 1.80 -0.65 5.03
CA TYR A 51 2.09 0.61 5.73
C TYR A 51 0.84 1.33 6.26
N ILE A 52 -0.17 1.53 5.41
CA ILE A 52 -1.39 2.28 5.80
C ILE A 52 -2.17 1.52 6.87
N GLY A 53 -2.28 0.18 6.74
CA GLY A 53 -3.04 -0.62 7.68
C GLY A 53 -2.39 -0.68 9.07
N VAL A 54 -1.07 -0.82 9.13
CA VAL A 54 -0.36 -0.84 10.42
C VAL A 54 -0.42 0.53 11.12
N GLU A 55 -0.26 1.65 10.39
CA GLU A 55 -0.41 3.00 10.95
C GLU A 55 -1.83 3.27 11.47
N LEU A 56 -2.85 2.79 10.78
CA LEU A 56 -4.24 2.93 11.24
C LEU A 56 -4.54 2.02 12.43
N ALA A 57 -4.01 0.80 12.46
CA ALA A 57 -4.20 -0.11 13.59
C ALA A 57 -3.61 0.48 14.87
N GLU A 58 -2.37 1.00 14.82
CA GLU A 58 -1.75 1.74 15.90
C GLU A 58 -2.59 2.95 16.34
N ALA A 59 -3.01 3.78 15.38
CA ALA A 59 -3.77 4.99 15.67
C ALA A 59 -5.12 4.70 16.36
N PHE A 60 -5.78 3.58 16.06
CA PHE A 60 -7.02 3.19 16.73
C PHE A 60 -6.78 2.59 18.10
N GLU A 61 -5.75 1.78 18.26
CA GLU A 61 -5.37 1.24 19.56
C GLU A 61 -5.02 2.38 20.53
N MET A 62 -4.20 3.35 20.10
CA MET A 62 -3.85 4.54 20.90
C MET A 62 -5.07 5.40 21.29
N GLN A 63 -6.20 5.27 20.61
CA GLN A 63 -7.49 5.87 20.97
C GLN A 63 -8.32 4.99 21.92
N GLY A 64 -7.77 3.86 22.39
CA GLY A 64 -8.42 2.92 23.30
C GLY A 64 -9.50 2.06 22.62
N LYS A 65 -9.41 1.83 21.32
CA LYS A 65 -10.32 0.94 20.59
C LYS A 65 -9.78 -0.48 20.55
N ASN A 66 -10.68 -1.46 20.59
CA ASN A 66 -10.34 -2.86 20.32
C ASN A 66 -10.01 -3.00 18.84
N THR A 67 -8.74 -3.16 18.52
CA THR A 67 -8.26 -3.14 17.13
C THR A 67 -7.83 -4.53 16.68
N THR A 68 -8.36 -4.97 15.55
CA THR A 68 -7.96 -6.20 14.87
C THR A 68 -7.38 -5.84 13.51
N LEU A 69 -6.16 -6.32 13.21
CA LEU A 69 -5.49 -6.17 11.93
C LEU A 69 -5.47 -7.52 11.20
N ILE A 70 -6.15 -7.59 10.06
CA ILE A 70 -6.29 -8.83 9.27
C ILE A 70 -5.49 -8.73 7.97
N ASP A 71 -4.68 -9.75 7.67
CA ASP A 71 -4.03 -9.89 6.35
C ASP A 71 -4.03 -11.33 5.86
N ALA A 72 -4.06 -11.50 4.54
CA ALA A 72 -3.89 -12.78 3.87
C ALA A 72 -2.44 -13.28 3.90
N GLU A 73 -1.47 -12.37 4.04
CA GLU A 73 -0.07 -12.70 4.25
C GLU A 73 0.16 -13.18 5.69
N ASN A 74 1.21 -13.98 5.87
CA ASN A 74 1.55 -14.55 7.18
C ASN A 74 2.32 -13.60 8.11
N ARG A 75 2.65 -12.40 7.64
CA ARG A 75 3.41 -11.37 8.37
C ARG A 75 2.89 -9.99 8.02
N ILE A 76 2.93 -9.05 8.95
CA ILE A 76 2.71 -7.64 8.63
C ILE A 76 3.85 -7.14 7.73
N MET A 77 3.55 -6.20 6.84
CA MET A 77 4.53 -5.58 5.92
C MET A 77 5.43 -6.58 5.16
N ALA A 78 5.00 -7.82 4.94
CA ALA A 78 5.76 -8.91 4.32
C ALA A 78 6.39 -8.53 2.97
N LYS A 79 5.77 -7.60 2.22
CA LYS A 79 6.30 -7.12 0.93
C LYS A 79 7.45 -6.12 1.03
N TYR A 80 7.71 -5.59 2.23
CA TYR A 80 8.62 -4.46 2.45
C TYR A 80 9.78 -4.80 3.38
N LEU A 81 9.61 -5.78 4.26
CA LEU A 81 10.56 -6.12 5.31
C LEU A 81 10.81 -7.63 5.37
N ASP A 82 12.05 -8.00 5.69
CA ASP A 82 12.40 -9.37 6.02
C ASP A 82 11.86 -9.76 7.41
N LYS A 83 11.79 -11.07 7.67
CA LYS A 83 11.09 -11.63 8.83
C LYS A 83 11.60 -11.08 10.17
N GLU A 84 12.88 -10.86 10.31
CA GLU A 84 13.53 -10.39 11.53
C GLU A 84 12.99 -9.02 11.96
N PHE A 85 12.66 -8.17 11.00
CA PHE A 85 12.09 -6.83 11.25
C PHE A 85 10.58 -6.88 11.45
N THR A 86 9.88 -7.76 10.73
CA THR A 86 8.42 -7.92 10.94
C THR A 86 8.13 -8.53 12.30
N ASP A 87 8.96 -9.47 12.79
CA ASP A 87 8.79 -10.05 14.12
C ASP A 87 8.90 -9.00 15.23
N ILE A 88 9.78 -8.01 15.09
CA ILE A 88 9.88 -6.88 16.04
C ILE A 88 8.59 -6.07 16.03
N ALA A 89 8.08 -5.75 14.86
CA ALA A 89 6.86 -4.96 14.72
C ALA A 89 5.61 -5.72 15.19
N GLU A 90 5.51 -7.03 14.93
CA GLU A 90 4.42 -7.89 15.40
C GLU A 90 4.41 -7.98 16.92
N ASN A 91 5.56 -8.21 17.55
CA ASN A 91 5.67 -8.23 19.01
C ASN A 91 5.27 -6.89 19.64
N GLU A 92 5.61 -5.77 19.01
CA GLU A 92 5.20 -4.44 19.47
C GLU A 92 3.67 -4.30 19.42
N PHE A 93 3.02 -4.68 18.33
CA PHE A 93 1.56 -4.66 18.21
C PHE A 93 0.87 -5.55 19.22
N GLU A 94 1.33 -6.78 19.41
CA GLU A 94 0.77 -7.71 20.38
C GLU A 94 0.91 -7.18 21.81
N SER A 95 2.05 -6.56 22.14
CA SER A 95 2.30 -5.98 23.47
C SER A 95 1.33 -4.84 23.82
N HIS A 96 0.83 -4.12 22.81
CA HIS A 96 -0.17 -3.06 22.93
C HIS A 96 -1.61 -3.59 22.81
N GLY A 97 -1.80 -4.90 22.63
CA GLY A 97 -3.12 -5.53 22.60
C GLY A 97 -3.84 -5.48 21.26
N ILE A 98 -3.15 -5.16 20.16
CA ILE A 98 -3.69 -5.30 18.81
C ILE A 98 -3.82 -6.80 18.49
N ASN A 99 -5.02 -7.21 18.08
CA ASN A 99 -5.26 -8.57 17.63
C ASN A 99 -4.76 -8.76 16.19
N LEU A 100 -3.61 -9.44 16.02
CA LEU A 100 -3.06 -9.75 14.70
C LEU A 100 -3.67 -11.04 14.15
N VAL A 101 -4.32 -10.95 13.01
CA VAL A 101 -4.95 -12.06 12.30
C VAL A 101 -4.27 -12.20 10.94
N LEU A 102 -3.21 -12.99 10.91
CA LEU A 102 -2.34 -13.17 9.74
C LEU A 102 -2.58 -14.53 9.08
N GLY A 103 -2.41 -14.58 7.75
CA GLY A 103 -2.68 -15.77 6.95
C GLY A 103 -4.17 -16.12 6.85
N GLU A 104 -5.06 -15.13 6.99
CA GLU A 104 -6.51 -15.29 6.84
C GLU A 104 -7.07 -14.38 5.73
N LYS A 105 -7.90 -14.96 4.86
CA LYS A 105 -8.50 -14.25 3.73
C LYS A 105 -9.92 -13.84 4.04
N VAL A 106 -10.19 -12.53 4.01
CA VAL A 106 -11.56 -12.03 4.13
C VAL A 106 -12.41 -12.57 2.98
N GLN A 107 -13.59 -13.08 3.32
CA GLN A 107 -14.55 -13.65 2.38
C GLN A 107 -15.79 -12.77 2.22
N LYS A 108 -16.32 -12.25 3.33
CA LYS A 108 -17.54 -11.44 3.34
C LYS A 108 -17.68 -10.60 4.60
N PHE A 109 -18.67 -9.73 4.57
CA PHE A 109 -19.12 -8.94 5.72
C PHE A 109 -20.55 -9.32 6.10
N LYS A 110 -20.87 -9.30 7.39
CA LYS A 110 -22.22 -9.47 7.90
C LYS A 110 -22.70 -8.20 8.59
N GLY A 111 -24.01 -7.99 8.60
CA GLY A 111 -24.64 -6.85 9.26
C GLY A 111 -26.06 -6.62 8.79
N ASN A 112 -26.73 -5.67 9.41
CA ASN A 112 -28.06 -5.21 9.03
C ASN A 112 -28.03 -3.68 8.86
N GLY A 113 -27.76 -3.22 7.64
CA GLY A 113 -27.49 -1.82 7.32
C GLY A 113 -26.05 -1.40 7.67
N LEU A 114 -25.62 -1.62 8.91
CA LEU A 114 -24.25 -1.41 9.37
C LEU A 114 -23.48 -2.75 9.40
N VAL A 115 -22.16 -2.69 9.16
CA VAL A 115 -21.30 -3.86 9.36
C VAL A 115 -21.28 -4.26 10.84
N SER A 116 -21.30 -5.55 11.11
CA SER A 116 -21.20 -6.10 12.46
C SER A 116 -20.11 -7.17 12.59
N HIS A 117 -19.73 -7.81 11.49
CA HIS A 117 -18.69 -8.84 11.50
C HIS A 117 -17.93 -8.88 10.18
N VAL A 118 -16.64 -9.16 10.28
CA VAL A 118 -15.77 -9.58 9.17
C VAL A 118 -15.65 -11.10 9.23
N VAL A 119 -15.91 -11.78 8.12
CA VAL A 119 -15.78 -13.23 7.99
C VAL A 119 -14.59 -13.54 7.10
N THR A 120 -13.65 -14.31 7.61
CA THR A 120 -12.51 -14.85 6.89
C THR A 120 -12.77 -16.29 6.43
N ASP A 121 -11.79 -16.91 5.81
CA ASP A 121 -11.79 -18.33 5.46
C ASP A 121 -11.64 -19.26 6.69
N LYS A 122 -11.34 -18.72 7.88
CA LYS A 122 -11.15 -19.50 9.11
C LYS A 122 -12.06 -19.09 10.24
N ASN A 123 -12.30 -17.78 10.42
CA ASN A 123 -12.96 -17.25 11.61
C ASN A 123 -13.93 -16.10 11.29
N GLU A 124 -14.57 -15.57 12.33
CA GLU A 124 -15.46 -14.42 12.28
C GLU A 124 -15.08 -13.45 13.39
N TYR A 125 -15.00 -12.14 13.05
CA TYR A 125 -14.55 -11.07 13.93
C TYR A 125 -15.63 -10.00 14.04
N GLU A 126 -16.06 -9.71 15.26
CA GLU A 126 -17.01 -8.63 15.55
C GLU A 126 -16.39 -7.27 15.27
N CYS A 127 -17.16 -6.35 14.69
CA CYS A 127 -16.70 -5.00 14.39
C CYS A 127 -17.84 -3.98 14.30
N ASP A 128 -17.50 -2.73 14.62
CA ASP A 128 -18.36 -1.56 14.42
C ASP A 128 -17.91 -0.73 13.22
N LEU A 129 -16.64 -0.87 12.84
CA LEU A 129 -16.00 -0.15 11.74
C LEU A 129 -14.97 -1.05 11.05
N VAL A 130 -14.96 -1.03 9.74
CA VAL A 130 -13.98 -1.72 8.89
C VAL A 130 -13.26 -0.72 8.00
N ILE A 131 -11.91 -0.79 7.95
CA ILE A 131 -11.11 -0.01 7.02
C ILE A 131 -10.40 -0.94 6.02
N LEU A 132 -10.61 -0.73 4.72
CA LEU A 132 -9.95 -1.48 3.66
C LEU A 132 -8.65 -0.81 3.24
N CYS A 133 -7.52 -1.48 3.50
CA CYS A 133 -6.15 -1.01 3.22
C CYS A 133 -5.35 -2.00 2.35
N ILE A 134 -5.99 -2.71 1.43
CA ILE A 134 -5.43 -3.83 0.65
C ILE A 134 -4.68 -3.40 -0.62
N GLY A 135 -4.28 -2.14 -0.71
CA GLY A 135 -3.47 -1.59 -1.80
C GLY A 135 -4.24 -0.75 -2.81
N PHE A 136 -3.56 -0.43 -3.91
CA PHE A 136 -4.02 0.52 -4.92
C PHE A 136 -3.86 -0.04 -6.33
N VAL A 137 -4.72 0.44 -7.23
CA VAL A 137 -4.61 0.26 -8.68
C VAL A 137 -4.41 1.61 -9.36
N PRO A 138 -3.59 1.71 -10.41
CA PRO A 138 -3.40 2.97 -11.13
C PRO A 138 -4.71 3.43 -11.77
N ASN A 139 -4.98 4.74 -11.70
CA ASN A 139 -6.11 5.32 -12.40
C ASN A 139 -5.76 5.52 -13.87
N ASN A 140 -6.24 4.64 -14.73
CA ASN A 140 -6.02 4.68 -16.18
C ASN A 140 -7.31 4.82 -17.00
N THR A 141 -8.43 5.12 -16.36
CA THR A 141 -9.77 5.11 -17.00
C THR A 141 -9.85 5.98 -18.25
N LEU A 142 -9.18 7.13 -18.26
CA LEU A 142 -9.17 8.07 -19.40
C LEU A 142 -8.30 7.60 -20.57
N VAL A 143 -7.33 6.72 -20.33
CA VAL A 143 -6.28 6.35 -21.28
C VAL A 143 -6.25 4.86 -21.63
N LYS A 144 -7.14 4.08 -21.05
CA LYS A 144 -7.26 2.63 -21.29
C LYS A 144 -7.40 2.33 -22.79
N GLY A 145 -6.52 1.48 -23.31
CA GLY A 145 -6.46 1.12 -24.74
C GLY A 145 -5.91 2.21 -25.66
N LYS A 146 -5.43 3.33 -25.11
CA LYS A 146 -4.83 4.45 -25.88
C LYS A 146 -3.34 4.62 -25.64
N LEU A 147 -2.85 4.17 -24.49
CA LEU A 147 -1.43 4.18 -24.10
C LEU A 147 -1.00 2.76 -23.73
N GLU A 148 0.29 2.48 -23.84
CA GLU A 148 0.89 1.26 -23.34
C GLU A 148 0.89 1.27 -21.81
N THR A 149 0.61 0.11 -21.22
CA THR A 149 0.50 -0.07 -19.76
C THR A 149 1.11 -1.39 -19.33
N LEU A 150 1.50 -1.48 -18.08
CA LEU A 150 1.71 -2.77 -17.40
C LEU A 150 0.37 -3.53 -17.28
N ASP A 151 0.44 -4.80 -16.94
CA ASP A 151 -0.76 -5.67 -16.77
C ASP A 151 -1.74 -5.13 -15.72
N ASN A 152 -1.24 -4.46 -14.68
CA ASN A 152 -2.06 -3.80 -13.66
C ASN A 152 -2.66 -2.46 -14.11
N GLY A 153 -2.34 -2.02 -15.33
CA GLY A 153 -2.84 -0.79 -15.94
C GLY A 153 -1.99 0.46 -15.65
N ALA A 154 -0.84 0.36 -15.01
CA ALA A 154 0.08 1.49 -14.83
C ALA A 154 0.64 1.94 -16.19
N ILE A 155 0.55 3.23 -16.49
CA ILE A 155 1.03 3.79 -17.76
C ILE A 155 2.54 3.59 -17.87
N LEU A 156 2.99 2.97 -18.95
CA LEU A 156 4.40 2.83 -19.24
C LEU A 156 4.99 4.19 -19.63
N ILE A 157 6.12 4.53 -19.01
CA ILE A 157 6.89 5.75 -19.29
C ILE A 157 8.36 5.43 -19.50
N ASP A 158 9.04 6.28 -20.26
CA ASP A 158 10.50 6.22 -20.41
C ASP A 158 11.21 7.03 -19.29
N GLU A 159 12.53 7.08 -19.37
CA GLU A 159 13.37 7.84 -18.43
C GLU A 159 13.17 9.37 -18.47
N TYR A 160 12.39 9.88 -19.41
CA TYR A 160 12.01 11.30 -19.52
C TYR A 160 10.53 11.53 -19.20
N MET A 161 9.84 10.58 -18.60
CA MET A 161 8.39 10.57 -18.28
C MET A 161 7.48 10.60 -19.51
N ARG A 162 7.98 10.27 -20.72
CA ARG A 162 7.19 10.24 -21.95
C ARG A 162 6.43 8.91 -22.02
N THR A 163 5.20 8.96 -22.50
CA THR A 163 4.36 7.77 -22.76
C THR A 163 4.57 7.25 -24.19
N SER A 164 3.87 6.17 -24.56
CA SER A 164 3.83 5.65 -25.93
C SER A 164 3.21 6.60 -26.97
N LYS A 165 2.70 7.77 -26.56
CA LYS A 165 2.17 8.81 -27.45
C LYS A 165 3.04 10.05 -27.40
N GLU A 166 3.34 10.56 -28.59
CA GLU A 166 4.06 11.82 -28.75
C GLU A 166 3.37 12.97 -28.00
N ASN A 167 4.14 13.83 -27.35
CA ASN A 167 3.67 14.99 -26.58
C ASN A 167 2.74 14.65 -25.41
N VAL A 168 2.78 13.41 -24.91
CA VAL A 168 2.03 12.95 -23.72
C VAL A 168 3.00 12.41 -22.69
N PHE A 169 3.00 13.04 -21.51
CA PHE A 169 3.79 12.68 -20.34
C PHE A 169 2.89 12.12 -19.24
N ALA A 170 3.43 11.29 -18.35
CA ALA A 170 2.72 10.85 -17.18
C ALA A 170 3.62 10.79 -15.93
N ALA A 171 3.05 11.08 -14.75
CA ALA A 171 3.75 11.08 -13.48
C ALA A 171 2.88 10.64 -12.31
N GLY A 172 3.52 10.13 -11.25
CA GLY A 172 2.89 9.73 -10.00
C GLY A 172 2.23 8.36 -10.05
N ASP A 173 1.27 8.12 -9.15
CA ASP A 173 0.66 6.81 -8.91
C ASP A 173 -0.10 6.20 -10.10
N CYS A 174 -0.24 6.88 -11.22
CA CYS A 174 -0.83 6.30 -12.43
C CYS A 174 0.17 5.61 -13.36
N CYS A 175 1.48 5.72 -13.08
CA CYS A 175 2.53 5.23 -13.96
C CYS A 175 3.41 4.15 -13.33
N SER A 176 4.16 3.49 -14.21
CA SER A 176 5.30 2.66 -13.87
C SER A 176 6.52 3.50 -13.46
N VAL A 177 7.51 2.85 -12.87
CA VAL A 177 8.82 3.43 -12.56
C VAL A 177 9.93 2.42 -12.86
N ILE A 178 11.13 2.92 -13.13
CA ILE A 178 12.34 2.09 -13.19
C ILE A 178 12.72 1.73 -11.77
N TYR A 179 12.77 0.45 -11.45
CA TYR A 179 13.14 -0.07 -10.13
C TYR A 179 14.57 -0.62 -10.19
N ASN A 180 15.52 0.16 -9.69
CA ASN A 180 16.94 -0.12 -9.82
C ASN A 180 17.38 -1.44 -9.15
N PRO A 181 16.85 -1.84 -7.96
CA PRO A 181 17.30 -3.06 -7.31
C PRO A 181 17.05 -4.35 -8.09
N ALA A 182 16.08 -4.36 -8.99
CA ALA A 182 15.77 -5.51 -9.83
C ALA A 182 16.02 -5.26 -11.32
N GLU A 183 16.51 -4.06 -11.68
CA GLU A 183 16.76 -3.61 -13.06
C GLU A 183 15.54 -3.79 -13.97
N ASP A 184 14.34 -3.58 -13.43
CA ASP A 184 13.08 -3.77 -14.14
C ASP A 184 12.13 -2.57 -14.02
N ILE A 185 10.97 -2.67 -14.68
CA ILE A 185 9.91 -1.67 -14.62
C ILE A 185 8.80 -2.18 -13.69
N ARG A 186 8.50 -1.43 -12.63
CA ARG A 186 7.50 -1.78 -11.64
C ARG A 186 6.47 -0.69 -11.40
N TYR A 187 5.40 -1.07 -10.72
CA TYR A 187 4.42 -0.14 -10.15
C TYR A 187 4.74 0.10 -8.66
N ILE A 188 5.27 1.26 -8.34
CA ILE A 188 5.69 1.65 -6.98
C ILE A 188 5.11 3.04 -6.68
N PRO A 189 3.85 3.13 -6.22
CA PRO A 189 3.16 4.39 -5.97
C PRO A 189 3.66 5.03 -4.65
N LEU A 190 4.69 5.87 -4.75
CA LEU A 190 5.26 6.63 -3.64
C LEU A 190 5.19 8.13 -3.95
N ALA A 191 4.83 8.93 -2.94
CA ALA A 191 4.75 10.38 -3.05
C ALA A 191 6.09 11.02 -3.47
N THR A 192 7.20 10.48 -2.97
CA THR A 192 8.56 10.93 -3.35
C THR A 192 8.86 10.70 -4.83
N ASN A 193 8.41 9.58 -5.40
CA ASN A 193 8.52 9.32 -6.84
C ASN A 193 7.66 10.33 -7.61
N ALA A 194 6.40 10.54 -7.20
CA ALA A 194 5.48 11.46 -7.87
C ALA A 194 6.05 12.88 -7.96
N VAL A 195 6.62 13.40 -6.86
CA VAL A 195 7.25 14.74 -6.83
C VAL A 195 8.45 14.82 -7.79
N ARG A 196 9.35 13.83 -7.77
CA ARG A 196 10.50 13.79 -8.67
C ARG A 196 10.09 13.71 -10.13
N MET A 197 9.14 12.82 -10.46
CA MET A 197 8.63 12.66 -11.83
C MET A 197 7.97 13.95 -12.33
N GLY A 198 7.15 14.61 -11.51
CA GLY A 198 6.54 15.89 -11.87
C GLY A 198 7.57 16.99 -12.14
N THR A 199 8.63 17.06 -11.32
CA THR A 199 9.74 17.99 -11.53
C THR A 199 10.48 17.69 -12.86
N LEU A 200 10.73 16.41 -13.14
CA LEU A 200 11.41 16.01 -14.38
C LEU A 200 10.57 16.28 -15.63
N ILE A 201 9.25 16.16 -15.58
CA ILE A 201 8.39 16.57 -16.69
C ILE A 201 8.60 18.04 -17.01
N ALA A 202 8.60 18.92 -16.00
CA ALA A 202 8.78 20.35 -16.21
C ALA A 202 10.13 20.67 -16.87
N LEU A 203 11.18 19.93 -16.54
CA LEU A 203 12.52 20.09 -17.10
C LEU A 203 12.69 19.51 -18.51
N ASN A 204 11.88 18.49 -18.85
CA ASN A 204 11.97 17.73 -20.11
C ASN A 204 10.88 18.05 -21.12
N ILE A 205 9.95 18.98 -20.81
CA ILE A 205 8.75 19.19 -21.62
C ILE A 205 9.04 19.75 -23.02
N GLU A 206 10.08 20.55 -23.16
CA GLU A 206 10.50 21.10 -24.45
C GLU A 206 11.43 20.15 -25.20
N GLU A 207 12.41 19.60 -24.48
CA GLU A 207 13.38 18.63 -24.99
C GLU A 207 13.87 17.71 -23.85
N PRO A 208 14.26 16.47 -24.12
CA PRO A 208 14.78 15.56 -23.10
C PRO A 208 16.17 16.02 -22.63
N LYS A 209 16.27 16.51 -21.39
CA LYS A 209 17.50 17.05 -20.78
C LYS A 209 18.01 16.18 -19.63
N ILE A 210 17.12 15.76 -18.74
CA ILE A 210 17.49 15.09 -17.49
C ILE A 210 16.73 13.77 -17.37
N LYS A 211 17.47 12.68 -17.30
CA LYS A 211 16.92 11.33 -17.11
C LYS A 211 16.44 11.11 -15.67
N TYR A 212 15.37 10.38 -15.53
CA TYR A 212 14.97 9.78 -14.26
C TYR A 212 15.93 8.65 -13.93
N MET A 213 16.58 8.75 -12.79
CA MET A 213 17.55 7.76 -12.32
C MET A 213 16.90 6.49 -11.75
N GLY A 214 15.57 6.37 -11.83
CA GLY A 214 14.85 5.28 -11.19
C GLY A 214 14.62 5.48 -9.70
N THR A 215 14.12 4.44 -9.04
CA THR A 215 13.85 4.43 -7.59
C THR A 215 14.45 3.19 -6.94
N GLN A 216 14.84 3.32 -5.67
CA GLN A 216 15.22 2.20 -4.80
C GLN A 216 14.01 1.63 -4.04
N GLY A 217 12.83 2.26 -4.14
CA GLY A 217 11.66 1.88 -3.34
C GLY A 217 11.84 2.15 -1.84
N THR A 218 12.63 3.16 -1.49
CA THR A 218 12.92 3.48 -0.08
C THR A 218 11.65 3.95 0.63
N SER A 219 11.40 3.40 1.80
CA SER A 219 10.29 3.73 2.67
C SER A 219 10.70 3.62 4.14
N GLY A 220 9.94 4.26 5.01
CA GLY A 220 10.16 4.20 6.45
C GLY A 220 8.83 4.35 7.18
N ILE A 221 8.73 3.75 8.35
CA ILE A 221 7.58 3.79 9.22
C ILE A 221 8.03 3.90 10.68
N LYS A 222 7.23 4.59 11.48
CA LYS A 222 7.33 4.50 12.94
C LYS A 222 6.12 3.72 13.45
N ILE A 223 6.37 2.70 14.27
CA ILE A 223 5.37 1.88 14.94
C ILE A 223 5.66 1.99 16.42
N TYR A 224 4.83 2.70 17.17
CA TYR A 224 5.09 3.09 18.56
C TYR A 224 6.49 3.70 18.71
N GLU A 225 7.40 3.06 19.41
CA GLU A 225 8.78 3.54 19.55
C GLU A 225 9.76 2.95 18.51
N GLN A 226 9.31 1.98 17.70
CA GLN A 226 10.14 1.34 16.68
C GLN A 226 10.17 2.20 15.41
N CYS A 227 11.36 2.59 14.97
CA CYS A 227 11.60 3.25 13.69
C CYS A 227 12.19 2.25 12.71
N ILE A 228 11.46 1.90 11.67
CA ILE A 228 11.88 0.90 10.69
C ILE A 228 11.96 1.56 9.32
N ALA A 229 13.05 1.31 8.60
CA ALA A 229 13.22 1.79 7.23
C ALA A 229 13.74 0.65 6.34
N SER A 230 13.34 0.68 5.07
CA SER A 230 13.82 -0.27 4.08
C SER A 230 14.16 0.42 2.77
N THR A 231 15.06 -0.18 2.01
CA THR A 231 15.41 0.24 0.66
C THR A 231 15.81 -0.96 -0.18
N GLY A 232 15.32 -1.03 -1.39
CA GLY A 232 15.61 -2.15 -2.29
C GLY A 232 14.72 -3.36 -2.06
N LEU A 233 15.28 -4.54 -2.27
CA LEU A 233 14.59 -5.84 -2.19
C LEU A 233 14.75 -6.43 -0.78
N THR A 234 13.72 -7.10 -0.30
CA THR A 234 13.86 -8.08 0.79
C THR A 234 14.60 -9.32 0.26
N GLU A 235 15.17 -10.12 1.14
CA GLU A 235 15.82 -11.40 0.73
C GLU A 235 14.82 -12.29 -0.02
N GLU A 236 13.61 -12.43 0.50
CA GLU A 236 12.55 -13.21 -0.12
C GLU A 236 12.19 -12.67 -1.52
N SER A 237 11.97 -11.36 -1.65
CA SER A 237 11.68 -10.72 -2.93
C SER A 237 12.83 -10.87 -3.92
N ALA A 238 14.07 -10.74 -3.47
CA ALA A 238 15.24 -10.91 -4.32
C ALA A 238 15.34 -12.33 -4.87
N ARG A 239 15.14 -13.35 -4.04
CA ARG A 239 15.16 -14.77 -4.45
C ARG A 239 14.03 -15.11 -5.43
N LEU A 240 12.85 -14.49 -5.28
CA LEU A 240 11.68 -14.76 -6.11
C LEU A 240 11.69 -14.01 -7.44
N THR A 241 12.26 -12.80 -7.49
CA THR A 241 12.08 -11.89 -8.62
C THR A 241 13.34 -11.57 -9.40
N THR A 242 14.49 -12.07 -8.97
CA THR A 242 15.77 -11.85 -9.64
C THR A 242 16.53 -13.15 -9.85
N ASN A 243 17.55 -13.12 -10.71
CA ASN A 243 18.50 -14.23 -10.90
C ASN A 243 19.81 -14.02 -10.11
N TYR A 244 19.80 -13.14 -9.10
CA TYR A 244 20.98 -12.83 -8.33
C TYR A 244 21.35 -13.97 -7.37
N ASN A 245 22.64 -14.13 -7.11
CA ASN A 245 23.09 -14.91 -5.97
C ASN A 245 22.88 -14.05 -4.72
N ILE A 246 22.01 -14.50 -3.84
CA ILE A 246 21.62 -13.75 -2.65
C ILE A 246 22.36 -14.28 -1.44
N ASP A 247 23.00 -13.37 -0.73
CA ASP A 247 23.58 -13.59 0.58
C ASP A 247 23.09 -12.53 1.56
N SER A 248 22.82 -12.88 2.81
CA SER A 248 22.23 -11.99 3.79
C SER A 248 23.01 -12.00 5.11
N VAL A 249 23.08 -10.84 5.76
CA VAL A 249 23.73 -10.67 7.07
C VAL A 249 22.82 -9.84 7.95
N LEU A 250 22.48 -10.39 9.12
CA LEU A 250 21.80 -9.66 10.19
C LEU A 250 22.84 -9.17 11.21
N ILE A 251 22.83 -7.89 11.49
CA ILE A 251 23.67 -7.27 12.52
C ILE A 251 22.73 -6.69 13.58
N THR A 252 22.95 -7.06 14.83
CA THR A 252 22.26 -6.50 16.00
C THR A 252 23.28 -5.77 16.85
N ASP A 253 22.98 -4.54 17.23
CA ASP A 253 23.76 -3.75 18.19
C ASP A 253 23.02 -3.75 19.53
N ASN A 254 23.75 -4.01 20.63
CA ASN A 254 23.18 -4.12 21.99
C ASN A 254 23.39 -2.83 22.76
#